data_e95bb38e18b953144bd0a13c364f640f
#
_entry.id   e95bb38e18b953144bd0a13c364f640f
#
_cell.length_a   1.000
_cell.length_b   1.000
_cell.length_c   1.000
_cell.angle_alpha   90.00
_cell.angle_beta   90.00
_cell.angle_gamma   90.00
#
_symmetry.space_group_name_H-M   'P 1'
#
loop_
_entity.id
_entity.type
_entity.pdbx_description
1 polymer ?
#
loop_
_entity_poly.entity_id
_entity_poly.type
_entity_poly.pdbx_seq_one_letter_code
_entity_poly.pdbx_strand_id
1 'polypeptide(L)'
;MNQRIILNRREFAAAGAAGVGALLLPRGLSAAKPGNKLKLLSYNVWYGFTKKPDRKAGYLSFVKEQAPDIVSLQELNTYTPAKLAADAKAWSHPHSVLLKEKGFPTGFTSSQPITGVRRTLEGFQHGLLRCKTHGIHVYVIHLHPGNWEIRLREIDLLLKDFATLPKDARVLLAGDFNTFSLHDKPVYDKSEDMIPFFKRLDERTKGKNLRDGQLDFRHLKRLEDAGFVDLIHAKRKGFLGTFPTKLRLDEDMGPERRLDYVFATPNLAASCRAASCIVNETTGLLSDHYPVSTTFQPATG
;
A
#
# COMPACT_ATOMS: atom_id res chain seq x y z
N MET A 1 -41.53 -52.65 0.98
CA MET A 1 -40.95 -53.67 1.85
C MET A 1 -39.65 -53.11 2.44
N ASN A 2 -39.74 -52.49 3.50
CA ASN A 2 -39.45 -52.76 4.93
C ASN A 2 -38.21 -53.64 5.14
N GLN A 3 -37.17 -53.06 5.74
CA GLN A 3 -36.76 -53.46 7.07
C GLN A 3 -35.76 -52.47 7.68
N ARG A 4 -36.18 -51.92 8.80
CA ARG A 4 -35.35 -51.24 9.80
C ARG A 4 -34.58 -52.31 10.58
N ILE A 5 -33.30 -52.05 10.89
CA ILE A 5 -32.62 -52.76 11.99
C ILE A 5 -32.19 -51.71 13.01
N ILE A 6 -32.83 -51.78 14.17
CA ILE A 6 -32.52 -51.13 15.43
C ILE A 6 -31.59 -52.13 16.16
N LEU A 7 -30.42 -51.67 16.63
CA LEU A 7 -29.68 -52.40 17.64
C LEU A 7 -29.29 -51.51 18.82
N ASN A 8 -29.58 -52.04 19.98
CA ASN A 8 -29.69 -51.50 21.31
C ASN A 8 -28.37 -51.22 22.00
N ARG A 9 -28.46 -50.29 22.95
CA ARG A 9 -27.48 -50.06 24.01
C ARG A 9 -27.40 -51.30 24.95
N ARG A 10 -26.18 -51.60 25.43
CA ARG A 10 -25.85 -51.81 26.86
C ARG A 10 -24.53 -52.56 27.05
N GLU A 11 -23.74 -51.95 27.99
CA GLU A 11 -22.88 -52.57 28.98
C GLU A 11 -21.50 -53.10 28.56
N PHE A 12 -20.46 -52.41 29.00
CA PHE A 12 -19.52 -53.02 30.00
C PHE A 12 -18.76 -51.92 30.74
N ALA A 13 -18.91 -51.91 32.04
CA ALA A 13 -18.09 -51.18 32.99
C ALA A 13 -16.98 -52.10 33.49
N ALA A 14 -15.78 -51.57 33.68
CA ALA A 14 -14.95 -51.73 34.89
C ALA A 14 -13.49 -51.35 34.70
N ALA A 15 -13.07 -50.40 35.51
CA ALA A 15 -11.85 -50.30 36.31
C ALA A 15 -10.47 -50.25 35.66
N GLY A 16 -9.78 -49.12 35.95
CA GLY A 16 -8.33 -48.99 35.81
C GLY A 16 -7.88 -47.55 36.09
N ALA A 17 -7.70 -47.16 37.36
CA ALA A 17 -7.11 -45.88 37.74
C ALA A 17 -5.59 -45.91 37.47
N ALA A 18 -5.09 -45.00 36.64
CA ALA A 18 -3.67 -44.67 36.61
C ALA A 18 -3.52 -43.21 36.18
N GLY A 19 -2.71 -42.49 36.88
CA GLY A 19 -2.56 -41.04 36.97
C GLY A 19 -2.41 -40.27 35.65
N VAL A 20 -3.19 -39.20 35.54
CA VAL A 20 -3.08 -38.23 34.46
C VAL A 20 -2.14 -37.14 34.95
N GLY A 21 -0.90 -37.20 34.49
CA GLY A 21 -0.03 -36.04 34.46
C GLY A 21 -0.51 -35.12 33.36
N ALA A 22 -1.12 -33.97 33.73
CA ALA A 22 -1.48 -32.91 32.79
C ALA A 22 -0.20 -32.29 32.25
N LEU A 23 0.22 -32.70 31.06
CA LEU A 23 1.16 -31.96 30.21
C LEU A 23 0.50 -30.69 29.74
N LEU A 24 0.81 -29.57 30.41
CA LEU A 24 0.55 -28.23 29.92
C LEU A 24 1.38 -28.02 28.65
N LEU A 25 0.77 -28.25 27.51
CA LEU A 25 1.31 -27.79 26.22
C LEU A 25 1.30 -26.27 26.21
N PRO A 26 2.43 -25.62 25.91
CA PRO A 26 2.44 -24.16 25.76
C PRO A 26 1.56 -23.77 24.55
N ARG A 27 0.44 -23.11 24.85
CA ARG A 27 -0.34 -22.37 23.85
C ARG A 27 0.53 -21.21 23.35
N GLY A 28 0.89 -21.22 22.08
CA GLY A 28 1.52 -20.05 21.47
C GLY A 28 2.55 -20.33 20.40
N LEU A 29 2.40 -21.37 19.60
CA LEU A 29 3.07 -21.42 18.31
C LEU A 29 2.09 -20.85 17.28
N SER A 30 2.18 -19.53 17.07
CA SER A 30 1.69 -18.90 15.85
C SER A 30 2.30 -19.68 14.68
N ALA A 31 1.46 -20.32 13.88
CA ALA A 31 1.90 -21.02 12.68
C ALA A 31 2.77 -20.07 11.85
N ALA A 32 4.06 -20.35 11.77
CA ALA A 32 4.95 -19.65 10.87
C ALA A 32 4.36 -19.77 9.46
N LYS A 33 4.12 -18.63 8.79
CA LYS A 33 3.67 -18.59 7.42
C LYS A 33 4.57 -19.49 6.57
N PRO A 34 4.03 -20.41 5.75
CA PRO A 34 4.86 -21.24 4.89
C PRO A 34 5.53 -20.35 3.84
N GLY A 35 6.85 -20.28 3.89
CA GLY A 35 7.72 -19.66 2.88
C GLY A 35 7.87 -18.17 3.06
N ASN A 36 9.00 -17.80 3.50
CA ASN A 36 9.77 -16.55 3.55
C ASN A 36 9.46 -15.46 2.46
N LYS A 37 8.22 -15.09 2.18
CA LYS A 37 7.88 -14.03 1.22
C LYS A 37 7.58 -12.75 2.00
N LEU A 38 8.16 -11.62 1.56
CA LEU A 38 7.83 -10.30 2.07
C LEU A 38 6.76 -9.68 1.16
N LYS A 39 5.57 -9.40 1.71
CA LYS A 39 4.47 -8.76 0.98
C LYS A 39 4.23 -7.35 1.48
N LEU A 40 4.25 -6.38 0.56
CA LEU A 40 3.83 -5.01 0.82
C LEU A 40 2.47 -4.75 0.17
N LEU A 41 1.63 -4.01 0.88
CA LEU A 41 0.41 -3.38 0.36
C LEU A 41 0.53 -1.86 0.54
N SER A 42 0.31 -1.08 -0.52
CA SER A 42 0.17 0.39 -0.46
C SER A 42 -1.24 0.79 -0.84
N TYR A 43 -1.86 1.67 -0.05
CA TYR A 43 -3.25 2.05 -0.26
C TYR A 43 -3.55 3.48 0.22
N ASN A 44 -3.94 4.35 -0.70
CA ASN A 44 -4.59 5.61 -0.37
C ASN A 44 -6.03 5.30 0.06
N VAL A 45 -6.40 5.65 1.29
CA VAL A 45 -7.69 5.26 1.90
C VAL A 45 -8.79 6.31 1.78
N TRP A 46 -8.53 7.39 1.08
CA TRP A 46 -9.45 8.49 0.83
C TRP A 46 -10.06 9.10 2.09
N TYR A 47 -9.51 10.24 2.53
CA TYR A 47 -9.98 11.03 3.68
C TYR A 47 -10.13 10.26 4.99
N GLY A 48 -9.36 9.18 5.22
CA GLY A 48 -9.40 8.43 6.48
C GLY A 48 -10.78 7.87 6.80
N PHE A 49 -11.56 7.51 5.77
CA PHE A 49 -12.95 7.01 5.85
C PHE A 49 -13.99 8.04 6.32
N THR A 50 -13.65 9.32 6.47
CA THR A 50 -14.61 10.34 6.98
C THR A 50 -15.72 10.67 5.98
N LYS A 51 -15.50 10.49 4.69
CA LYS A 51 -16.48 10.78 3.63
C LYS A 51 -17.54 9.69 3.43
N LYS A 52 -17.15 8.41 3.57
CA LYS A 52 -18.04 7.23 3.50
C LYS A 52 -17.55 6.24 4.57
N PRO A 53 -17.97 6.37 5.85
CA PRO A 53 -17.40 5.59 6.98
C PRO A 53 -17.72 4.10 6.93
N ASP A 54 -18.82 3.72 6.32
CA ASP A 54 -19.33 2.35 6.17
C ASP A 54 -18.36 1.42 5.42
N ARG A 55 -17.55 1.97 4.50
CA ARG A 55 -16.53 1.21 3.76
C ARG A 55 -15.36 0.73 4.62
N LYS A 56 -15.17 1.27 5.83
CA LYS A 56 -14.03 0.94 6.71
C LYS A 56 -14.00 -0.54 7.10
N ALA A 57 -15.14 -1.13 7.44
CA ALA A 57 -15.19 -2.54 7.82
C ALA A 57 -14.73 -3.46 6.67
N GLY A 58 -15.21 -3.20 5.45
CA GLY A 58 -14.75 -3.92 4.26
C GLY A 58 -13.25 -3.73 3.97
N TYR A 59 -12.74 -2.52 4.19
CA TYR A 59 -11.30 -2.24 4.07
C TYR A 59 -10.47 -3.07 5.06
N LEU A 60 -10.85 -3.12 6.35
CA LEU A 60 -10.14 -3.91 7.35
C LEU A 60 -10.12 -5.40 6.99
N SER A 61 -11.26 -5.95 6.54
CA SER A 61 -11.36 -7.33 6.05
C SER A 61 -10.44 -7.56 4.85
N PHE A 62 -10.48 -6.67 3.88
CA PHE A 62 -9.63 -6.77 2.68
C PHE A 62 -8.15 -6.80 3.04
N VAL A 63 -7.66 -5.85 3.88
CA VAL A 63 -6.24 -5.83 4.27
C VAL A 63 -5.86 -7.10 5.02
N LYS A 64 -6.74 -7.59 5.92
CA LYS A 64 -6.53 -8.85 6.64
C LYS A 64 -6.40 -10.04 5.68
N GLU A 65 -7.27 -10.15 4.69
CA GLU A 65 -7.24 -11.21 3.66
C GLU A 65 -5.97 -11.15 2.81
N GLN A 66 -5.50 -9.94 2.49
CA GLN A 66 -4.24 -9.76 1.76
C GLN A 66 -3.03 -10.25 2.56
N ALA A 67 -3.14 -10.35 3.88
CA ALA A 67 -2.08 -10.79 4.79
C ALA A 67 -0.71 -10.17 4.46
N PRO A 68 -0.60 -8.83 4.35
CA PRO A 68 0.67 -8.18 4.07
C PRO A 68 1.62 -8.28 5.26
N ASP A 69 2.91 -8.13 5.04
CA ASP A 69 3.93 -7.94 6.09
C ASP A 69 4.19 -6.47 6.37
N ILE A 70 3.90 -5.63 5.37
CA ILE A 70 4.06 -4.16 5.41
C ILE A 70 2.84 -3.51 4.78
N VAL A 71 2.29 -2.46 5.42
CA VAL A 71 1.24 -1.62 4.84
C VAL A 71 1.70 -0.16 4.84
N SER A 72 1.65 0.48 3.66
CA SER A 72 1.89 1.90 3.42
C SER A 72 0.55 2.57 3.14
N LEU A 73 0.19 3.60 3.92
CA LEU A 73 -1.12 4.22 3.87
C LEU A 73 -1.03 5.71 3.59
N GLN A 74 -1.94 6.23 2.77
CA GLN A 74 -2.08 7.64 2.47
C GLN A 74 -3.49 8.12 2.86
N GLU A 75 -3.63 9.41 3.12
CA GLU A 75 -4.88 10.07 3.50
C GLU A 75 -5.51 9.55 4.79
N LEU A 76 -4.73 9.37 5.83
CA LEU A 76 -5.21 9.01 7.16
C LEU A 76 -5.79 10.21 7.92
N ASN A 77 -6.67 10.97 7.27
CA ASN A 77 -7.32 12.14 7.88
C ASN A 77 -8.03 11.75 9.17
N THR A 78 -7.88 12.54 10.23
CA THR A 78 -8.46 12.30 11.57
C THR A 78 -7.91 11.07 12.30
N TYR A 79 -6.83 10.47 11.80
CA TYR A 79 -6.16 9.40 12.54
C TYR A 79 -5.26 9.97 13.62
N THR A 80 -5.24 9.23 14.73
CA THR A 80 -4.22 9.34 15.79
C THR A 80 -3.33 8.10 15.74
N PRO A 81 -2.16 8.11 16.40
CA PRO A 81 -1.33 6.91 16.53
C PRO A 81 -2.10 5.73 17.11
N ALA A 82 -2.96 5.97 18.11
CA ALA A 82 -3.79 4.92 18.73
C ALA A 82 -4.81 4.32 17.76
N LYS A 83 -5.47 5.16 16.92
CA LYS A 83 -6.41 4.70 15.90
C LYS A 83 -5.72 3.86 14.82
N LEU A 84 -4.53 4.28 14.36
CA LEU A 84 -3.74 3.49 13.41
C LEU A 84 -3.30 2.16 14.01
N ALA A 85 -2.85 2.16 15.27
CA ALA A 85 -2.46 0.93 15.96
C ALA A 85 -3.64 -0.03 16.17
N ALA A 86 -4.84 0.49 16.43
CA ALA A 86 -6.05 -0.32 16.55
C ALA A 86 -6.41 -0.99 15.21
N ASP A 87 -6.36 -0.25 14.10
CA ASP A 87 -6.60 -0.81 12.78
C ASP A 87 -5.52 -1.84 12.39
N ALA A 88 -4.24 -1.54 12.66
CA ALA A 88 -3.12 -2.43 12.39
C ALA A 88 -3.27 -3.81 13.06
N LYS A 89 -3.86 -3.88 14.24
CA LYS A 89 -4.17 -5.15 14.92
C LYS A 89 -5.14 -6.02 14.13
N ALA A 90 -6.05 -5.43 13.35
CA ALA A 90 -7.01 -6.19 12.55
C ALA A 90 -6.33 -7.09 11.51
N TRP A 91 -5.16 -6.69 11.01
CA TRP A 91 -4.34 -7.49 10.10
C TRP A 91 -3.03 -8.00 10.71
N SER A 92 -3.00 -8.11 12.06
CA SER A 92 -1.91 -8.72 12.82
C SER A 92 -0.57 -7.97 12.77
N HIS A 93 -0.60 -6.62 12.61
CA HIS A 93 0.59 -5.80 12.73
C HIS A 93 0.71 -5.17 14.12
N PRO A 94 1.71 -5.56 14.93
CA PRO A 94 1.95 -4.98 16.25
C PRO A 94 2.64 -3.62 16.19
N HIS A 95 3.20 -3.23 15.04
CA HIS A 95 3.98 -2.01 14.90
C HIS A 95 3.33 -1.05 13.92
N SER A 96 3.21 0.22 14.32
CA SER A 96 2.64 1.27 13.48
C SER A 96 3.28 2.63 13.73
N VAL A 97 3.35 3.46 12.69
CA VAL A 97 3.86 4.83 12.74
C VAL A 97 2.95 5.73 11.92
N LEU A 98 2.43 6.77 12.54
CA LEU A 98 1.72 7.86 11.86
C LEU A 98 2.69 9.03 11.64
N LEU A 99 2.69 9.63 10.45
CA LEU A 99 3.57 10.75 10.13
C LEU A 99 3.23 12.00 10.96
N LYS A 100 1.95 12.38 10.97
CA LYS A 100 1.37 13.54 11.65
C LYS A 100 -0.13 13.31 11.88
N GLU A 101 -0.80 14.18 12.62
CA GLU A 101 -2.25 14.02 12.90
C GLU A 101 -3.14 14.96 12.09
N LYS A 102 -2.58 16.03 11.50
CA LYS A 102 -3.35 17.05 10.78
C LYS A 102 -3.15 16.95 9.26
N GLY A 103 -4.15 17.42 8.51
CA GLY A 103 -4.15 17.44 7.05
C GLY A 103 -4.36 16.04 6.46
N PHE A 104 -3.50 15.64 5.54
CA PHE A 104 -3.50 14.34 4.86
C PHE A 104 -2.30 13.48 5.31
N PRO A 105 -2.36 12.88 6.51
CA PRO A 105 -1.24 12.10 7.02
C PRO A 105 -1.02 10.82 6.24
N THR A 106 0.24 10.40 6.17
CA THR A 106 0.61 9.04 5.79
C THR A 106 0.86 8.20 7.04
N GLY A 107 0.69 6.89 6.91
CA GLY A 107 0.92 5.93 7.97
C GLY A 107 1.63 4.69 7.46
N PHE A 108 2.23 3.99 8.39
CA PHE A 108 3.01 2.80 8.11
C PHE A 108 2.77 1.74 9.20
N THR A 109 2.53 0.50 8.80
CA THR A 109 2.40 -0.61 9.76
C THR A 109 3.22 -1.82 9.30
N SER A 110 3.70 -2.62 10.24
CA SER A 110 4.55 -3.76 9.96
C SER A 110 4.33 -4.91 10.94
N SER A 111 4.47 -6.13 10.42
CA SER A 111 4.50 -7.37 11.22
C SER A 111 5.80 -7.53 12.04
N GLN A 112 6.87 -6.79 11.67
CA GLN A 112 8.18 -6.76 12.33
C GLN A 112 8.45 -5.38 12.93
N PRO A 113 9.39 -5.25 13.90
CA PRO A 113 9.75 -3.97 14.49
C PRO A 113 10.07 -2.90 13.44
N ILE A 114 9.59 -1.68 13.72
CA ILE A 114 9.86 -0.49 12.91
C ILE A 114 10.95 0.32 13.59
N THR A 115 12.03 0.58 12.87
CA THR A 115 13.18 1.36 13.35
C THR A 115 13.52 2.47 12.36
N GLY A 116 14.49 3.33 12.70
CA GLY A 116 14.99 4.37 11.79
C GLY A 116 13.90 5.31 11.28
N VAL A 117 12.89 5.57 12.11
CA VAL A 117 11.75 6.43 11.75
C VAL A 117 12.23 7.87 11.55
N ARG A 118 12.03 8.37 10.33
CA ARG A 118 12.28 9.78 9.99
C ARG A 118 11.00 10.41 9.46
N ARG A 119 10.62 11.54 10.05
CA ARG A 119 9.48 12.37 9.64
C ARG A 119 10.01 13.68 9.10
N THR A 120 9.77 13.97 7.84
CA THR A 120 10.17 15.24 7.20
C THR A 120 8.91 15.95 6.72
N LEU A 121 8.57 17.07 7.33
CA LEU A 121 7.40 17.87 6.97
C LEU A 121 7.78 19.04 6.06
N GLU A 122 8.94 19.62 6.31
CA GLU A 122 9.44 20.76 5.54
C GLU A 122 9.70 20.38 4.08
N GLY A 123 9.23 21.21 3.18
CA GLY A 123 9.38 21.03 1.73
C GLY A 123 8.41 20.05 1.08
N PHE A 124 7.58 19.35 1.86
CA PHE A 124 6.56 18.43 1.38
C PHE A 124 5.15 18.90 1.72
N GLN A 125 4.22 18.81 0.78
CA GLN A 125 2.81 19.14 1.01
C GLN A 125 2.20 18.25 2.10
N HIS A 126 2.40 16.96 2.00
CA HIS A 126 1.83 15.99 2.93
C HIS A 126 2.85 15.46 3.95
N GLY A 127 4.13 15.73 3.73
CA GLY A 127 5.24 15.21 4.51
C GLY A 127 5.79 13.90 3.92
N LEU A 128 6.99 13.53 4.33
CA LEU A 128 7.68 12.30 3.96
C LEU A 128 7.94 11.46 5.21
N LEU A 129 7.51 10.20 5.19
CA LEU A 129 7.78 9.22 6.23
C LEU A 129 8.75 8.17 5.70
N ARG A 130 9.91 8.01 6.36
CA ARG A 130 10.85 6.91 6.12
C ARG A 130 10.93 6.03 7.35
N CYS A 131 10.82 4.72 7.15
CA CYS A 131 10.95 3.70 8.19
C CYS A 131 11.89 2.58 7.74
N LYS A 132 12.42 1.80 8.69
CA LYS A 132 13.16 0.57 8.40
C LYS A 132 12.47 -0.60 9.08
N THR A 133 12.18 -1.67 8.33
CA THR A 133 11.62 -2.93 8.81
C THR A 133 11.98 -4.05 7.84
N HIS A 134 11.98 -5.31 8.25
CA HIS A 134 12.33 -6.46 7.39
C HIS A 134 13.66 -6.29 6.65
N GLY A 135 14.62 -5.56 7.21
CA GLY A 135 15.92 -5.30 6.57
C GLY A 135 15.88 -4.31 5.40
N ILE A 136 14.75 -3.63 5.13
CA ILE A 136 14.60 -2.65 4.07
C ILE A 136 14.21 -1.27 4.60
N HIS A 137 14.61 -0.21 3.90
CA HIS A 137 14.07 1.13 4.11
C HIS A 137 12.82 1.33 3.25
N VAL A 138 11.76 1.85 3.84
CA VAL A 138 10.49 2.14 3.14
C VAL A 138 10.17 3.62 3.28
N TYR A 139 9.96 4.28 2.16
CA TYR A 139 9.41 5.62 2.06
C TYR A 139 7.93 5.51 1.77
N VAL A 140 7.10 6.11 2.61
CA VAL A 140 5.67 6.25 2.38
C VAL A 140 5.43 7.57 1.64
N ILE A 141 4.94 7.47 0.42
CA ILE A 141 4.82 8.59 -0.51
C ILE A 141 3.38 9.09 -0.57
N HIS A 142 3.22 10.40 -0.53
CA HIS A 142 2.01 11.11 -0.93
C HIS A 142 2.45 12.50 -1.40
N LEU A 143 2.68 12.66 -2.71
CA LEU A 143 3.17 13.90 -3.29
C LEU A 143 2.03 14.90 -3.49
N HIS A 144 2.38 16.15 -3.76
CA HIS A 144 1.42 17.24 -3.98
C HIS A 144 0.41 16.94 -5.09
N PRO A 145 -0.91 17.00 -4.85
CA PRO A 145 -1.92 16.52 -5.81
C PRO A 145 -2.11 17.41 -7.05
N GLY A 146 -1.82 18.71 -6.96
CA GLY A 146 -2.24 19.68 -7.97
C GLY A 146 -1.15 20.63 -8.48
N ASN A 147 0.15 20.35 -8.29
CA ASN A 147 1.20 21.23 -8.79
C ASN A 147 2.48 20.47 -9.16
N TRP A 148 2.80 20.45 -10.46
CA TRP A 148 3.97 19.72 -10.98
C TRP A 148 5.31 20.30 -10.47
N GLU A 149 5.42 21.62 -10.26
CA GLU A 149 6.66 22.24 -9.74
C GLU A 149 6.94 21.80 -8.31
N ILE A 150 5.89 21.73 -7.49
CA ILE A 150 6.01 21.27 -6.10
C ILE A 150 6.38 19.79 -6.09
N ARG A 151 5.70 18.93 -6.86
CA ARG A 151 6.05 17.50 -6.96
C ARG A 151 7.50 17.29 -7.38
N LEU A 152 8.01 18.10 -8.31
CA LEU A 152 9.40 17.97 -8.76
C LEU A 152 10.38 18.28 -7.64
N ARG A 153 10.12 19.33 -6.83
CA ARG A 153 10.91 19.64 -5.64
C ARG A 153 10.81 18.56 -4.57
N GLU A 154 9.63 17.98 -4.36
CA GLU A 154 9.43 16.88 -3.41
C GLU A 154 10.26 15.64 -3.81
N ILE A 155 10.32 15.31 -5.11
CA ILE A 155 11.20 14.24 -5.63
C ILE A 155 12.66 14.57 -5.41
N ASP A 156 13.11 15.82 -5.63
CA ASP A 156 14.51 16.22 -5.40
C ASP A 156 14.87 16.10 -3.91
N LEU A 157 13.98 16.49 -3.01
CA LEU A 157 14.18 16.34 -1.56
C LEU A 157 14.21 14.88 -1.12
N LEU A 158 13.34 14.04 -1.71
CA LEU A 158 13.34 12.59 -1.47
C LEU A 158 14.67 11.97 -1.92
N LEU A 159 15.15 12.31 -3.10
CA LEU A 159 16.44 11.82 -3.62
C LEU A 159 17.63 12.31 -2.79
N LYS A 160 17.57 13.55 -2.27
CA LYS A 160 18.56 14.06 -1.33
C LYS A 160 18.57 13.27 -0.02
N ASP A 161 17.38 12.92 0.52
CA ASP A 161 17.30 12.05 1.70
C ASP A 161 17.80 10.63 1.40
N PHE A 162 17.42 10.06 0.24
CA PHE A 162 17.91 8.75 -0.22
C PHE A 162 19.43 8.70 -0.30
N ALA A 163 20.09 9.75 -0.81
CA ALA A 163 21.54 9.83 -0.91
C ALA A 163 22.27 9.78 0.45
N THR A 164 21.55 9.94 1.58
CA THR A 164 22.10 9.77 2.93
C THR A 164 22.20 8.31 3.38
N LEU A 165 21.57 7.39 2.65
CA LEU A 165 21.58 5.98 2.98
C LEU A 165 22.85 5.29 2.45
N PRO A 166 23.24 4.13 3.01
CA PRO A 166 24.31 3.31 2.45
C PRO A 166 24.06 2.98 0.97
N LYS A 167 25.11 2.89 0.17
CA LYS A 167 25.01 2.62 -1.29
C LYS A 167 24.32 1.30 -1.62
N ASP A 168 24.44 0.32 -0.74
CA ASP A 168 23.85 -1.02 -0.85
C ASP A 168 22.47 -1.11 -0.15
N ALA A 169 21.95 0.01 0.37
CA ALA A 169 20.66 0.02 1.04
C ALA A 169 19.56 -0.54 0.13
N ARG A 170 18.78 -1.46 0.69
CA ARG A 170 17.57 -1.98 0.06
C ARG A 170 16.43 -1.00 0.35
N VAL A 171 15.95 -0.29 -0.65
CA VAL A 171 14.99 0.80 -0.49
C VAL A 171 13.75 0.57 -1.33
N LEU A 172 12.59 0.84 -0.74
CA LEU A 172 11.28 0.81 -1.36
C LEU A 172 10.60 2.18 -1.23
N LEU A 173 10.06 2.69 -2.31
CA LEU A 173 9.18 3.87 -2.34
C LEU A 173 7.78 3.38 -2.68
N ALA A 174 6.79 3.64 -1.84
CA ALA A 174 5.43 3.15 -2.07
C ALA A 174 4.38 4.20 -1.68
N GLY A 175 3.38 4.41 -2.53
CA GLY A 175 2.28 5.32 -2.23
C GLY A 175 1.69 6.00 -3.45
N ASP A 176 1.00 7.09 -3.18
CA ASP A 176 0.39 7.98 -4.16
C ASP A 176 1.40 9.07 -4.57
N PHE A 177 1.85 9.00 -5.81
CA PHE A 177 2.81 9.96 -6.37
C PHE A 177 2.13 11.14 -7.06
N ASN A 178 0.81 11.08 -7.25
CA ASN A 178 0.03 12.13 -7.92
C ASN A 178 0.62 12.61 -9.25
N THR A 179 1.29 11.72 -9.98
CA THR A 179 1.98 12.03 -11.24
C THR A 179 2.01 10.83 -12.18
N PHE A 180 2.61 11.00 -13.36
CA PHE A 180 2.50 10.09 -14.49
C PHE A 180 3.84 9.45 -14.84
N SER A 181 3.79 8.16 -15.21
CA SER A 181 4.95 7.43 -15.74
C SER A 181 5.05 7.60 -17.25
N LEU A 182 6.28 7.78 -17.73
CA LEU A 182 6.57 7.80 -19.17
C LEU A 182 6.19 6.46 -19.84
N HIS A 183 6.22 5.36 -19.10
CA HIS A 183 5.78 4.04 -19.59
C HIS A 183 4.30 3.98 -19.94
N ASP A 184 3.47 4.83 -19.31
CA ASP A 184 2.03 4.89 -19.54
C ASP A 184 1.65 5.95 -20.60
N LYS A 185 2.61 6.76 -21.05
CA LYS A 185 2.39 7.84 -22.03
C LYS A 185 1.61 7.38 -23.26
N PRO A 186 1.88 6.21 -23.90
CA PRO A 186 1.13 5.77 -25.08
C PRO A 186 -0.38 5.54 -24.83
N VAL A 187 -0.78 5.30 -23.56
CA VAL A 187 -2.20 5.19 -23.18
C VAL A 187 -2.80 6.56 -22.99
N TYR A 188 -2.09 7.46 -22.32
CA TYR A 188 -2.57 8.82 -22.08
C TYR A 188 -2.69 9.64 -23.36
N ASP A 189 -1.77 9.44 -24.32
CA ASP A 189 -1.81 10.12 -25.61
C ASP A 189 -3.04 9.74 -26.47
N LYS A 190 -3.64 8.56 -26.22
CA LYS A 190 -4.85 8.09 -26.90
C LYS A 190 -6.13 8.59 -26.22
N SER A 191 -6.04 9.15 -25.03
CA SER A 191 -7.19 9.64 -24.28
C SER A 191 -7.54 11.06 -24.72
N GLU A 192 -8.66 11.22 -25.43
CA GLU A 192 -9.14 12.52 -25.90
C GLU A 192 -9.48 13.49 -24.77
N ASP A 193 -9.83 12.98 -23.57
CA ASP A 193 -10.21 13.81 -22.41
C ASP A 193 -9.07 14.03 -21.40
N MET A 194 -7.92 13.38 -21.51
CA MET A 194 -6.86 13.52 -20.50
C MET A 194 -6.38 14.98 -20.35
N ILE A 195 -5.99 15.62 -21.40
CA ILE A 195 -5.54 17.02 -21.36
C ILE A 195 -6.71 17.99 -21.09
N PRO A 196 -7.89 17.89 -21.77
CA PRO A 196 -9.04 18.71 -21.43
C PRO A 196 -9.47 18.60 -19.97
N PHE A 197 -9.49 17.41 -19.37
CA PHE A 197 -9.81 17.23 -17.97
C PHE A 197 -8.85 18.02 -17.06
N PHE A 198 -7.54 17.90 -17.26
CA PHE A 198 -6.58 18.62 -16.42
C PHE A 198 -6.60 20.12 -16.63
N LYS A 199 -6.94 20.62 -17.83
CA LYS A 199 -7.18 22.06 -18.04
C LYS A 199 -8.36 22.55 -17.20
N ARG A 200 -9.52 21.86 -17.28
CA ARG A 200 -10.69 22.18 -16.44
C ARG A 200 -10.39 22.10 -14.95
N LEU A 201 -9.63 21.06 -14.54
CA LEU A 201 -9.23 20.87 -13.15
C LEU A 201 -8.34 22.02 -12.66
N ASP A 202 -7.32 22.39 -13.41
CA ASP A 202 -6.40 23.49 -13.07
C ASP A 202 -7.11 24.83 -13.01
N GLU A 203 -8.03 25.13 -13.93
CA GLU A 203 -8.87 26.32 -13.89
C GLU A 203 -9.73 26.38 -12.63
N ARG A 204 -10.40 25.27 -12.29
CA ARG A 204 -11.30 25.15 -11.13
C ARG A 204 -10.56 25.25 -9.79
N THR A 205 -9.39 24.60 -9.69
CA THR A 205 -8.66 24.46 -8.41
C THR A 205 -7.52 25.48 -8.25
N LYS A 206 -7.24 26.28 -9.29
CA LYS A 206 -6.03 27.11 -9.40
C LYS A 206 -4.75 26.25 -9.30
N GLY A 207 -4.86 25.01 -9.78
CA GLY A 207 -3.76 24.07 -9.86
C GLY A 207 -2.79 24.35 -10.99
N LYS A 208 -1.75 23.52 -11.05
CA LYS A 208 -0.74 23.46 -12.12
C LYS A 208 -0.40 21.99 -12.38
N ASN A 209 -1.38 21.21 -12.87
CA ASN A 209 -1.14 19.79 -13.18
C ASN A 209 -0.42 19.63 -14.51
N LEU A 210 -0.72 20.51 -15.47
CA LEU A 210 -0.08 20.53 -16.78
C LEU A 210 1.14 21.46 -16.80
N ARG A 211 2.22 21.01 -17.43
CA ARG A 211 3.36 21.83 -17.81
C ARG A 211 3.29 22.14 -19.32
N ASP A 212 3.28 23.41 -19.66
CA ASP A 212 3.17 23.87 -21.05
C ASP A 212 1.98 23.21 -21.79
N GLY A 213 0.85 23.02 -21.07
CA GLY A 213 -0.35 22.41 -21.59
C GLY A 213 -0.30 20.88 -21.77
N GLN A 214 0.75 20.20 -21.28
CA GLN A 214 0.96 18.76 -21.41
C GLN A 214 1.18 18.10 -20.06
N LEU A 215 0.96 16.76 -19.99
CA LEU A 215 1.34 15.95 -18.81
C LEU A 215 2.86 16.01 -18.60
N ASP A 216 3.26 16.06 -17.34
CA ASP A 216 4.70 16.08 -16.99
C ASP A 216 5.16 14.71 -16.47
N PHE A 217 6.03 14.05 -17.21
CA PHE A 217 6.57 12.72 -16.90
C PHE A 217 7.94 12.76 -16.18
N ARG A 218 8.52 13.96 -15.96
CA ARG A 218 9.87 14.10 -15.43
C ARG A 218 10.00 13.62 -13.98
N HIS A 219 8.92 13.65 -13.21
CA HIS A 219 8.93 13.28 -11.79
C HIS A 219 9.40 11.85 -11.58
N LEU A 220 8.73 10.89 -12.23
CA LEU A 220 9.11 9.47 -12.10
C LEU A 220 10.36 9.14 -12.90
N LYS A 221 10.56 9.79 -14.04
CA LYS A 221 11.82 9.68 -14.78
C LYS A 221 13.05 10.00 -13.92
N ARG A 222 12.99 11.01 -13.05
CA ARG A 222 14.07 11.30 -12.10
C ARG A 222 14.35 10.18 -11.12
N LEU A 223 13.33 9.46 -10.67
CA LEU A 223 13.54 8.27 -9.83
C LEU A 223 14.24 7.15 -10.63
N GLU A 224 13.81 6.93 -11.87
CA GLU A 224 14.42 5.95 -12.75
C GLU A 224 15.89 6.32 -13.08
N ASP A 225 16.16 7.61 -13.36
CA ASP A 225 17.50 8.11 -13.59
C ASP A 225 18.43 7.98 -12.34
N ALA A 226 17.82 7.99 -11.14
CA ALA A 226 18.51 7.70 -9.89
C ALA A 226 18.65 6.18 -9.60
N GLY A 227 18.23 5.33 -10.54
CA GLY A 227 18.38 3.88 -10.50
C GLY A 227 17.21 3.12 -9.88
N PHE A 228 16.10 3.79 -9.51
CA PHE A 228 14.91 3.09 -9.02
C PHE A 228 14.16 2.38 -10.16
N VAL A 229 13.60 1.21 -9.86
CA VAL A 229 12.82 0.38 -10.78
C VAL A 229 11.34 0.48 -10.42
N ASP A 230 10.47 0.88 -11.38
CA ASP A 230 9.01 0.75 -11.25
C ASP A 230 8.65 -0.74 -11.28
N LEU A 231 8.30 -1.29 -10.11
CA LEU A 231 8.06 -2.72 -9.96
C LEU A 231 6.78 -3.18 -10.67
N ILE A 232 5.75 -2.33 -10.73
CA ILE A 232 4.48 -2.69 -11.39
C ILE A 232 4.72 -2.77 -12.89
N HIS A 233 5.38 -1.78 -13.47
CA HIS A 233 5.75 -1.82 -14.89
C HIS A 233 6.66 -3.01 -15.22
N ALA A 234 7.67 -3.27 -14.39
CA ALA A 234 8.64 -4.35 -14.60
C ALA A 234 8.02 -5.77 -14.51
N LYS A 235 6.91 -5.95 -13.77
CA LYS A 235 6.28 -7.26 -13.55
C LYS A 235 4.98 -7.46 -14.30
N ARG A 236 4.43 -6.43 -14.92
CA ARG A 236 3.14 -6.50 -15.60
C ARG A 236 3.25 -6.07 -17.05
N LYS A 237 2.51 -6.76 -17.92
CA LYS A 237 2.25 -6.30 -19.29
C LYS A 237 0.96 -5.48 -19.32
N GLY A 238 0.98 -4.38 -20.05
CA GLY A 238 -0.17 -3.50 -20.27
C GLY A 238 -0.43 -2.53 -19.11
N PHE A 239 -1.26 -1.54 -19.42
CA PHE A 239 -1.68 -0.49 -18.51
C PHE A 239 -2.72 -0.99 -17.50
N LEU A 240 -2.68 -0.46 -16.30
CA LEU A 240 -3.73 -0.58 -15.29
C LEU A 240 -3.70 0.67 -14.43
N GLY A 241 -4.76 1.45 -14.49
CA GLY A 241 -4.92 2.64 -13.65
C GLY A 241 -5.17 2.25 -12.19
N THR A 242 -4.77 3.15 -11.31
CA THR A 242 -5.04 3.03 -9.88
C THR A 242 -6.10 4.01 -9.43
N PHE A 243 -6.52 4.94 -10.29
CA PHE A 243 -7.49 6.00 -10.04
C PHE A 243 -8.21 6.39 -11.35
N PRO A 244 -9.51 6.77 -11.33
CA PRO A 244 -10.45 6.62 -10.22
C PRO A 244 -11.02 5.21 -10.12
N THR A 245 -11.67 4.92 -8.99
CA THR A 245 -12.41 3.68 -8.77
C THR A 245 -13.91 3.86 -8.98
N LYS A 246 -14.68 2.76 -8.81
CA LYS A 246 -16.14 2.79 -8.85
C LYS A 246 -16.79 3.58 -7.70
N LEU A 247 -16.05 3.86 -6.63
CA LEU A 247 -16.56 4.57 -5.45
C LEU A 247 -17.08 5.98 -5.76
N ARG A 248 -16.55 6.62 -6.81
CA ARG A 248 -16.87 7.99 -7.21
C ARG A 248 -17.29 8.09 -8.68
N LEU A 249 -18.02 7.09 -9.20
CA LEU A 249 -18.50 7.06 -10.58
C LEU A 249 -19.48 8.21 -10.93
N ASP A 250 -20.13 8.78 -9.93
CA ASP A 250 -21.06 9.91 -10.03
C ASP A 250 -20.36 11.28 -10.12
N GLU A 251 -19.04 11.30 -10.02
CA GLU A 251 -18.24 12.53 -10.06
C GLU A 251 -17.34 12.57 -11.31
N ASP A 252 -17.08 13.77 -11.85
CA ASP A 252 -16.06 13.95 -12.90
C ASP A 252 -14.65 13.86 -12.29
N MET A 253 -14.16 12.63 -12.20
CA MET A 253 -12.81 12.33 -11.72
C MET A 253 -11.79 12.24 -12.86
N GLY A 254 -12.23 12.42 -14.12
CA GLY A 254 -11.41 12.32 -15.32
C GLY A 254 -11.03 10.89 -15.70
N PRO A 255 -10.23 10.73 -16.76
CA PRO A 255 -9.84 9.44 -17.29
C PRO A 255 -9.05 8.59 -16.28
N GLU A 256 -9.14 7.26 -16.48
CA GLU A 256 -8.33 6.30 -15.74
C GLU A 256 -6.84 6.62 -15.87
N ARG A 257 -6.14 6.61 -14.73
CA ARG A 257 -4.71 6.89 -14.67
C ARG A 257 -4.03 6.17 -13.51
N ARG A 258 -2.75 5.92 -13.64
CA ARG A 258 -1.91 5.33 -12.58
C ARG A 258 -1.28 6.46 -11.78
N LEU A 259 -1.58 6.53 -10.49
CA LEU A 259 -1.05 7.51 -9.53
C LEU A 259 -0.27 6.83 -8.41
N ASP A 260 -0.58 5.53 -8.15
CA ASP A 260 0.04 4.75 -7.10
C ASP A 260 1.12 3.85 -7.68
N TYR A 261 2.30 3.90 -7.09
CA TYR A 261 3.49 3.20 -7.57
C TYR A 261 4.23 2.52 -6.43
N VAL A 262 5.03 1.53 -6.81
CA VAL A 262 6.05 0.94 -5.96
C VAL A 262 7.36 0.92 -6.72
N PHE A 263 8.30 1.75 -6.28
CA PHE A 263 9.68 1.77 -6.79
C PHE A 263 10.63 1.09 -5.83
N ALA A 264 11.66 0.43 -6.34
CA ALA A 264 12.69 -0.20 -5.53
C ALA A 264 14.10 0.04 -6.09
N THR A 265 15.10 0.04 -5.19
CA THR A 265 16.50 -0.06 -5.62
C THR A 265 16.75 -1.38 -6.37
N PRO A 266 17.72 -1.44 -7.30
CA PRO A 266 17.96 -2.63 -8.15
C PRO A 266 18.17 -3.92 -7.36
N ASN A 267 18.92 -3.85 -6.25
CA ASN A 267 19.18 -5.00 -5.38
C ASN A 267 17.90 -5.53 -4.70
N LEU A 268 16.93 -4.68 -4.40
CA LEU A 268 15.64 -5.10 -3.88
C LEU A 268 14.72 -5.56 -5.02
N ALA A 269 14.69 -4.85 -6.14
CA ALA A 269 13.89 -5.17 -7.33
C ALA A 269 14.21 -6.58 -7.88
N ALA A 270 15.47 -7.00 -7.85
CA ALA A 270 15.90 -8.32 -8.26
C ALA A 270 15.20 -9.45 -7.48
N SER A 271 14.82 -9.20 -6.21
CA SER A 271 14.08 -10.16 -5.37
C SER A 271 12.55 -10.09 -5.56
N CYS A 272 12.02 -9.10 -6.32
CA CYS A 272 10.59 -8.95 -6.56
C CYS A 272 10.06 -10.09 -7.43
N ARG A 273 9.02 -10.78 -6.98
CA ARG A 273 8.37 -11.89 -7.70
C ARG A 273 7.06 -11.49 -8.34
N ALA A 274 6.31 -10.62 -7.70
CA ALA A 274 5.06 -10.10 -8.23
C ALA A 274 4.86 -8.65 -7.80
N ALA A 275 4.29 -7.86 -8.69
CA ALA A 275 3.81 -6.51 -8.42
C ALA A 275 2.55 -6.25 -9.26
N SER A 276 1.51 -5.72 -8.64
CA SER A 276 0.25 -5.42 -9.34
C SER A 276 -0.59 -4.41 -8.59
N CYS A 277 -1.47 -3.74 -9.31
CA CYS A 277 -2.65 -3.09 -8.76
C CYS A 277 -3.74 -4.16 -8.57
N ILE A 278 -4.47 -4.12 -7.45
CA ILE A 278 -5.54 -5.07 -7.15
C ILE A 278 -6.87 -4.41 -7.54
N VAL A 279 -7.34 -4.72 -8.74
CA VAL A 279 -8.59 -4.20 -9.32
C VAL A 279 -9.64 -5.30 -9.31
N ASN A 280 -10.68 -5.13 -8.49
CA ASN A 280 -11.84 -5.99 -8.44
C ASN A 280 -13.06 -5.23 -7.89
N GLU A 281 -14.21 -5.88 -7.78
CA GLU A 281 -15.44 -5.25 -7.29
C GLU A 281 -15.30 -4.71 -5.87
N THR A 282 -14.69 -5.48 -4.98
CA THR A 282 -14.47 -5.07 -3.59
C THR A 282 -13.59 -3.83 -3.52
N THR A 283 -12.39 -3.86 -4.11
CA THR A 283 -11.45 -2.73 -4.05
C THR A 283 -11.97 -1.50 -4.77
N GLY A 284 -12.82 -1.67 -5.78
CA GLY A 284 -13.49 -0.57 -6.48
C GLY A 284 -14.46 0.24 -5.62
N LEU A 285 -14.85 -0.25 -4.44
CA LEU A 285 -15.78 0.41 -3.51
C LEU A 285 -15.13 0.80 -2.17
N LEU A 286 -13.87 0.43 -1.93
CA LEU A 286 -13.19 0.70 -0.66
C LEU A 286 -12.49 2.06 -0.60
N SER A 287 -12.01 2.56 -1.72
CA SER A 287 -11.37 3.88 -1.84
C SER A 287 -11.54 4.40 -3.26
N ASP A 288 -11.27 5.68 -3.50
CA ASP A 288 -11.18 6.23 -4.86
C ASP A 288 -9.84 5.88 -5.56
N HIS A 289 -8.92 5.23 -4.84
CA HIS A 289 -7.74 4.57 -5.39
C HIS A 289 -7.85 3.04 -5.27
N TYR A 290 -7.26 2.32 -6.23
CA TYR A 290 -7.01 0.89 -6.10
C TYR A 290 -5.68 0.65 -5.36
N PRO A 291 -5.61 -0.39 -4.49
CA PRO A 291 -4.37 -0.70 -3.79
C PRO A 291 -3.34 -1.34 -4.72
N VAL A 292 -2.07 -1.07 -4.46
CA VAL A 292 -0.94 -1.73 -5.12
C VAL A 292 -0.22 -2.66 -4.16
N SER A 293 0.19 -3.83 -4.68
CA SER A 293 0.85 -4.87 -3.87
C SER A 293 2.10 -5.37 -4.56
N THR A 294 3.14 -5.65 -3.77
CA THR A 294 4.36 -6.29 -4.23
C THR A 294 4.75 -7.43 -3.32
N THR A 295 5.34 -8.47 -3.90
CA THR A 295 5.84 -9.64 -3.17
C THR A 295 7.30 -9.89 -3.54
N PHE A 296 8.14 -10.02 -2.53
CA PHE A 296 9.56 -10.28 -2.66
C PHE A 296 9.91 -11.67 -2.13
N GLN A 297 10.93 -12.29 -2.70
CA GLN A 297 11.60 -13.40 -2.02
C GLN A 297 12.42 -12.88 -0.85
N PRO A 298 12.61 -13.70 0.20
CA PRO A 298 13.55 -13.34 1.23
C PRO A 298 14.94 -13.21 0.64
N ALA A 299 15.77 -12.37 1.28
CA ALA A 299 17.20 -12.47 1.05
C ALA A 299 17.62 -13.89 1.43
N THR A 300 18.10 -14.66 0.48
CA THR A 300 18.93 -15.82 0.80
C THR A 300 20.15 -15.26 1.53
N GLY A 301 20.22 -15.50 2.86
CA GLY A 301 21.36 -15.15 3.68
C GLY A 301 22.62 -15.85 3.22
#